data_fde396ee76e7117ebc931f6b02b8df9b
#
_entry.id   fde396ee76e7117ebc931f6b02b8df9b
#
_cell.length_a   1.000
_cell.length_b   1.000
_cell.length_c   1.000
_cell.angle_alpha   90.00
_cell.angle_beta   90.00
_cell.angle_gamma   90.00
#
_symmetry.space_group_name_H-M   'P 1'
#
loop_
_entity.id
_entity.type
_entity.pdbx_description
1 polymer ?
#
loop_
_entity_poly.entity_id
_entity_poly.type
_entity_poly.pdbx_seq_one_letter_code
_entity_poly.pdbx_strand_id
1 'polypeptide(L)'
;EMADRLDEPDVAALFAELAEAEDHHKATLKAVWEALAGCLAADGFPASPLSTSDIMEGGIDLDEALKWAEQSSTAKIIDFAMAMELSAYDHYLYLQRNSDNPDSKRLFEVMADEERAHLRELGKSLEKIRGL
;
A
#
# COMPACT_ATOMS: atom_id res chain seq x y z
N GLU A 1 -21.03 -17.81 -3.64
CA GLU A 1 -19.59 -17.57 -3.80
C GLU A 1 -19.18 -16.11 -3.60
N MET A 2 -19.94 -15.16 -4.16
CA MET A 2 -19.66 -13.73 -3.93
C MET A 2 -20.12 -13.27 -2.54
N ALA A 3 -21.23 -13.81 -2.07
CA ALA A 3 -21.74 -13.54 -0.72
C ALA A 3 -20.80 -14.05 0.37
N ASP A 4 -20.21 -15.22 0.17
CA ASP A 4 -19.26 -15.83 1.12
C ASP A 4 -17.99 -15.00 1.35
N ARG A 5 -17.66 -14.12 0.40
CA ARG A 5 -16.48 -13.26 0.48
C ARG A 5 -16.71 -11.99 1.30
N LEU A 6 -17.94 -11.51 1.30
CA LEU A 6 -18.33 -10.32 2.05
C LEU A 6 -18.77 -10.66 3.48
N ASP A 7 -19.04 -11.94 3.73
CA ASP A 7 -19.51 -12.42 5.03
C ASP A 7 -18.38 -12.79 6.00
N GLU A 8 -17.12 -12.57 5.63
CA GLU A 8 -15.99 -12.71 6.53
C GLU A 8 -15.67 -11.35 7.18
N PRO A 9 -16.27 -11.02 8.32
CA PRO A 9 -16.12 -9.70 8.94
C PRO A 9 -14.67 -9.39 9.31
N ASP A 10 -13.88 -10.39 9.65
CA ASP A 10 -12.46 -10.23 9.98
C ASP A 10 -11.65 -9.77 8.76
N VAL A 11 -11.96 -10.30 7.58
CA VAL A 11 -11.29 -9.92 6.33
C VAL A 11 -11.71 -8.52 5.91
N ALA A 12 -13.00 -8.20 5.99
CA ALA A 12 -13.50 -6.87 5.68
C ALA A 12 -12.88 -5.80 6.61
N ALA A 13 -12.78 -6.10 7.91
CA ALA A 13 -12.12 -5.22 8.87
C ALA A 13 -10.63 -5.02 8.55
N LEU A 14 -9.93 -6.09 8.19
CA LEU A 14 -8.53 -6.01 7.79
C LEU A 14 -8.34 -5.12 6.56
N PHE A 15 -9.14 -5.30 5.52
CA PHE A 15 -9.05 -4.44 4.33
C PHE A 15 -9.40 -2.98 4.62
N ALA A 16 -10.31 -2.71 5.54
CA ALA A 16 -10.60 -1.34 5.99
C ALA A 16 -9.40 -0.71 6.70
N GLU A 17 -8.71 -1.46 7.58
CA GLU A 17 -7.49 -1.01 8.23
C GLU A 17 -6.36 -0.75 7.23
N LEU A 18 -6.20 -1.65 6.25
CA LEU A 18 -5.20 -1.46 5.18
C LEU A 18 -5.50 -0.21 4.35
N ALA A 19 -6.75 0.03 4.00
CA ALA A 19 -7.15 1.23 3.25
C ALA A 19 -6.84 2.51 4.04
N GLU A 20 -7.12 2.53 5.34
CA GLU A 20 -6.81 3.66 6.20
C GLU A 20 -5.29 3.89 6.30
N ALA A 21 -4.51 2.82 6.45
CA ALA A 21 -3.06 2.90 6.47
C ALA A 21 -2.49 3.43 5.15
N GLU A 22 -3.03 2.98 4.01
CA GLU A 22 -2.63 3.48 2.68
C GLU A 22 -2.92 4.97 2.51
N ASP A 23 -4.06 5.44 2.98
CA ASP A 23 -4.39 6.86 2.96
C ASP A 23 -3.42 7.68 3.82
N HIS A 24 -3.03 7.14 4.97
CA HIS A 24 -2.01 7.74 5.84
C HIS A 24 -0.64 7.79 5.14
N HIS A 25 -0.21 6.71 4.50
CA HIS A 25 1.04 6.65 3.73
C HIS A 25 1.06 7.68 2.60
N LYS A 26 -0.02 7.78 1.85
CA LYS A 26 -0.16 8.79 0.77
C LYS A 26 -0.04 10.21 1.30
N ALA A 27 -0.72 10.51 2.40
CA ALA A 27 -0.65 11.83 3.03
C ALA A 27 0.78 12.16 3.50
N THR A 28 1.46 11.19 4.09
CA THR A 28 2.84 11.33 4.56
C THR A 28 3.81 11.54 3.39
N LEU A 29 3.70 10.74 2.33
CA LEU A 29 4.52 10.87 1.12
C LEU A 29 4.28 12.22 0.44
N LYS A 30 3.04 12.66 0.38
CA LYS A 30 2.70 13.98 -0.15
C LYS A 30 3.34 15.12 0.65
N ALA A 31 3.29 15.04 1.99
CA ALA A 31 3.91 16.03 2.85
C ALA A 31 5.43 16.09 2.67
N VAL A 32 6.08 14.94 2.58
CA VAL A 32 7.53 14.86 2.30
C VAL A 32 7.86 15.44 0.93
N TRP A 33 7.07 15.09 -0.09
CA TRP A 33 7.24 15.60 -1.43
C TRP A 33 7.12 17.14 -1.48
N GLU A 34 6.09 17.68 -0.86
CA GLU A 34 5.87 19.14 -0.80
C GLU A 34 7.01 19.86 -0.06
N ALA A 35 7.53 19.28 1.01
CA ALA A 35 8.68 19.81 1.73
C ALA A 35 9.94 19.84 0.85
N LEU A 36 10.22 18.74 0.12
CA LEU A 36 11.33 18.65 -0.82
C LEU A 36 11.14 19.60 -2.01
N ALA A 37 9.95 19.67 -2.57
CA ALA A 37 9.61 20.59 -3.66
C ALA A 37 9.75 22.05 -3.23
N GLY A 38 9.37 22.38 -2.00
CA GLY A 38 9.57 23.70 -1.41
C GLY A 38 11.05 24.09 -1.30
N CYS A 39 11.92 23.14 -0.97
CA CYS A 39 13.36 23.34 -0.95
C CYS A 39 13.98 23.44 -2.34
N LEU A 40 13.39 22.80 -3.35
CA LEU A 40 13.91 22.66 -4.71
C LEU A 40 13.07 23.43 -5.76
N ALA A 41 12.12 24.24 -5.32
CA ALA A 41 11.20 24.96 -6.22
C ALA A 41 11.89 25.83 -7.27
N ALA A 42 13.09 26.31 -6.97
CA ALA A 42 13.93 27.07 -7.90
C ALA A 42 14.48 26.21 -9.06
N ASP A 43 14.51 24.89 -8.91
CA ASP A 43 15.10 23.96 -9.87
C ASP A 43 14.07 23.30 -10.81
N GLY A 44 12.81 23.77 -10.79
CA GLY A 44 11.77 23.27 -11.68
C GLY A 44 11.33 21.85 -11.39
N PHE A 45 11.23 21.53 -10.13
CA PHE A 45 10.78 20.20 -9.67
C PHE A 45 9.40 19.85 -10.26
N PRO A 46 9.18 18.63 -10.77
CA PRO A 46 7.91 18.27 -11.40
C PRO A 46 6.76 18.29 -10.38
N ALA A 47 5.54 18.46 -10.89
CA ALA A 47 4.34 18.38 -10.07
C ALA A 47 4.26 17.03 -9.32
N SER A 48 3.63 17.03 -8.15
CA SER A 48 3.50 15.83 -7.31
C SER A 48 2.96 14.64 -8.09
N PRO A 49 3.63 13.49 -8.07
CA PRO A 49 3.14 12.27 -8.72
C PRO A 49 1.92 11.66 -8.03
N LEU A 50 1.52 12.19 -6.87
CA LEU A 50 0.43 11.65 -6.05
C LEU A 50 -0.94 12.24 -6.37
N SER A 51 -1.09 12.91 -7.51
CA SER A 51 -2.30 13.69 -7.83
C SER A 51 -3.41 12.93 -8.53
N THR A 52 -3.29 11.64 -8.80
CA THR A 52 -4.32 10.89 -9.51
C THR A 52 -4.81 9.68 -8.74
N SER A 53 -6.10 9.66 -8.52
CA SER A 53 -6.82 8.69 -7.70
C SER A 53 -7.16 7.36 -8.39
N ASP A 54 -6.93 7.24 -9.68
CA ASP A 54 -7.45 6.11 -10.48
C ASP A 54 -6.44 4.98 -10.69
N ILE A 55 -5.21 5.18 -10.24
CA ILE A 55 -4.14 4.19 -10.35
C ILE A 55 -3.74 3.74 -8.95
N MET A 56 -3.81 2.44 -8.71
CA MET A 56 -3.34 1.82 -7.46
C MET A 56 -1.82 1.83 -7.39
N GLU A 57 -1.32 1.65 -6.19
CA GLU A 57 0.09 1.35 -5.95
C GLU A 57 0.52 0.17 -6.84
N GLY A 58 1.67 0.30 -7.52
CA GLY A 58 2.10 -0.67 -8.51
C GLY A 58 1.62 -0.39 -9.95
N GLY A 59 0.91 0.73 -10.19
CA GLY A 59 0.50 1.15 -11.53
C GLY A 59 -0.70 0.40 -12.11
N ILE A 60 -1.49 -0.26 -11.28
CA ILE A 60 -2.68 -1.01 -11.70
C ILE A 60 -3.89 -0.07 -11.73
N ASP A 61 -4.66 -0.14 -12.81
CA ASP A 61 -5.92 0.59 -12.94
C ASP A 61 -6.93 0.11 -11.90
N LEU A 62 -7.53 1.04 -11.17
CA LEU A 62 -8.46 0.74 -10.08
C LEU A 62 -9.70 -0.02 -10.57
N ASP A 63 -10.28 0.40 -11.69
CA ASP A 63 -11.48 -0.24 -12.25
C ASP A 63 -11.21 -1.68 -12.69
N GLU A 64 -10.06 -1.93 -13.29
CA GLU A 64 -9.63 -3.29 -13.65
C GLU A 64 -9.43 -4.16 -12.41
N ALA A 65 -8.80 -3.63 -11.38
CA ALA A 65 -8.60 -4.33 -10.11
C ALA A 65 -9.94 -4.67 -9.43
N LEU A 66 -10.89 -3.75 -9.42
CA LEU A 66 -12.21 -3.99 -8.84
C LEU A 66 -12.99 -5.07 -9.61
N LYS A 67 -12.99 -5.03 -10.93
CA LYS A 67 -13.62 -6.06 -11.78
C LYS A 67 -13.00 -7.43 -11.53
N TRP A 68 -11.69 -7.50 -11.44
CA TRP A 68 -10.98 -8.74 -11.12
C TRP A 68 -11.35 -9.25 -9.72
N ALA A 69 -11.41 -8.36 -8.73
CA ALA A 69 -11.75 -8.71 -7.35
C ALA A 69 -13.17 -9.27 -7.23
N GLU A 70 -14.13 -8.71 -7.96
CA GLU A 70 -15.52 -9.20 -8.00
C GLU A 70 -15.63 -10.65 -8.45
N GLN A 71 -14.71 -11.10 -9.30
CA GLN A 71 -14.70 -12.45 -9.87
C GLN A 71 -13.75 -13.40 -9.16
N SER A 72 -13.01 -12.93 -8.17
CA SER A 72 -11.95 -13.69 -7.51
C SER A 72 -12.40 -14.21 -6.14
N SER A 73 -11.79 -15.32 -5.70
CA SER A 73 -11.97 -15.81 -4.33
C SER A 73 -11.29 -14.91 -3.33
N THR A 74 -11.72 -14.95 -2.08
CA THR A 74 -11.08 -14.21 -0.98
C THR A 74 -9.59 -14.52 -0.88
N ALA A 75 -9.20 -15.79 -1.01
CA ALA A 75 -7.79 -16.19 -0.99
C ALA A 75 -6.98 -15.51 -2.11
N LYS A 76 -7.52 -15.42 -3.32
CA LYS A 76 -6.85 -14.72 -4.43
C LYS A 76 -6.74 -13.22 -4.20
N ILE A 77 -7.76 -12.62 -3.61
CA ILE A 77 -7.74 -11.19 -3.25
C ILE A 77 -6.66 -10.92 -2.20
N ILE A 78 -6.53 -11.78 -1.20
CA ILE A 78 -5.47 -11.67 -0.20
C ILE A 78 -4.09 -11.89 -0.81
N ASP A 79 -3.91 -12.89 -1.67
CA ASP A 79 -2.65 -13.10 -2.40
C ASP A 79 -2.24 -11.86 -3.20
N PHE A 80 -3.19 -11.24 -3.89
CA PHE A 80 -2.97 -9.99 -4.62
C PHE A 80 -2.57 -8.84 -3.69
N ALA A 81 -3.29 -8.67 -2.58
CA ALA A 81 -2.96 -7.67 -1.57
C ALA A 81 -1.56 -7.88 -1.00
N MET A 82 -1.17 -9.11 -0.71
CA MET A 82 0.19 -9.45 -0.25
C MET A 82 1.25 -9.07 -1.28
N ALA A 83 0.99 -9.30 -2.56
CA ALA A 83 1.92 -8.90 -3.63
C ALA A 83 2.08 -7.37 -3.69
N MET A 84 1.00 -6.62 -3.50
CA MET A 84 1.02 -5.16 -3.46
C MET A 84 1.81 -4.64 -2.24
N GLU A 85 1.54 -5.21 -1.06
CA GLU A 85 2.24 -4.84 0.18
C GLU A 85 3.74 -5.18 0.11
N LEU A 86 4.09 -6.32 -0.47
CA LEU A 86 5.48 -6.70 -0.68
C LEU A 86 6.19 -5.75 -1.63
N SER A 87 5.54 -5.35 -2.70
CA SER A 87 6.07 -4.36 -3.64
C SER A 87 6.31 -3.01 -2.96
N ALA A 88 5.37 -2.56 -2.14
CA ALA A 88 5.50 -1.34 -1.35
C ALA A 88 6.65 -1.44 -0.34
N TYR A 89 6.76 -2.56 0.37
CA TYR A 89 7.84 -2.85 1.31
C TYR A 89 9.21 -2.75 0.65
N ASP A 90 9.40 -3.41 -0.48
CA ASP A 90 10.64 -3.38 -1.25
C ASP A 90 10.97 -1.96 -1.71
N HIS A 91 9.96 -1.21 -2.12
CA HIS A 91 10.13 0.17 -2.56
C HIS A 91 10.58 1.09 -1.41
N TYR A 92 9.99 0.96 -0.23
CA TYR A 92 10.41 1.73 0.94
C TYR A 92 11.82 1.37 1.41
N LEU A 93 12.21 0.10 1.33
CA LEU A 93 13.60 -0.31 1.59
C LEU A 93 14.58 0.32 0.60
N TYR A 94 14.21 0.37 -0.67
CA TYR A 94 15.01 1.05 -1.70
C TYR A 94 15.16 2.54 -1.40
N LEU A 95 14.07 3.23 -1.08
CA LEU A 95 14.08 4.65 -0.73
C LEU A 95 14.90 4.92 0.53
N GLN A 96 14.80 4.05 1.52
CA GLN A 96 15.60 4.12 2.74
C GLN A 96 17.10 4.06 2.45
N ARG A 97 17.53 3.12 1.61
CA ARG A 97 18.93 2.94 1.26
C ARG A 97 19.50 4.09 0.44
N ASN A 98 18.70 4.69 -0.40
CA ASN A 98 19.12 5.73 -1.34
C ASN A 98 18.82 7.16 -0.85
N SER A 99 18.30 7.32 0.35
CA SER A 99 18.07 8.62 0.96
C SER A 99 19.30 9.08 1.74
N ASP A 100 19.76 10.28 1.47
CA ASP A 100 20.90 10.91 2.19
C ASP A 100 20.45 11.67 3.43
N ASN A 101 19.16 12.00 3.53
CA ASN A 101 18.59 12.70 4.66
C ASN A 101 18.22 11.71 5.77
N PRO A 102 18.77 11.86 7.00
CA PRO A 102 18.46 10.94 8.10
C PRO A 102 16.99 10.86 8.48
N ASP A 103 16.26 11.98 8.39
CA ASP A 103 14.83 12.02 8.71
C ASP A 103 14.00 11.27 7.66
N SER A 104 14.35 11.43 6.39
CA SER A 104 13.73 10.68 5.30
C SER A 104 14.03 9.19 5.41
N LYS A 105 15.26 8.82 5.72
CA LYS A 105 15.65 7.42 5.98
C LYS A 105 14.79 6.78 7.06
N ARG A 106 14.64 7.47 8.20
CA ARG A 106 13.83 7.00 9.32
C ARG A 106 12.36 6.86 8.94
N LEU A 107 11.83 7.81 8.18
CA LEU A 107 10.47 7.76 7.69
C LEU A 107 10.22 6.51 6.82
N PHE A 108 11.08 6.26 5.86
CA PHE A 108 10.95 5.09 4.99
C PHE A 108 11.15 3.78 5.75
N GLU A 109 11.99 3.76 6.78
CA GLU A 109 12.12 2.62 7.69
C GLU A 109 10.81 2.32 8.42
N VAL A 110 10.15 3.34 8.97
CA VAL A 110 8.85 3.21 9.64
C VAL A 110 7.80 2.70 8.66
N MET A 111 7.73 3.27 7.46
CA MET A 111 6.78 2.85 6.44
C MET A 111 7.02 1.40 5.99
N ALA A 112 8.27 0.98 5.83
CA ALA A 112 8.62 -0.41 5.54
C ALA A 112 8.18 -1.36 6.66
N ASP A 113 8.37 -0.98 7.92
CA ASP A 113 7.94 -1.78 9.07
C ASP A 113 6.41 -1.92 9.13
N GLU A 114 5.67 -0.87 8.77
CA GLU A 114 4.21 -0.93 8.66
C GLU A 114 3.75 -1.89 7.56
N GLU A 115 4.36 -1.85 6.38
CA GLU A 115 4.07 -2.79 5.30
C GLU A 115 4.37 -4.23 5.71
N ARG A 116 5.43 -4.45 6.44
CA ARG A 116 5.76 -5.77 6.97
C ARG A 116 4.72 -6.28 7.98
N ALA A 117 4.16 -5.40 8.79
CA ALA A 117 3.06 -5.74 9.70
C ALA A 117 1.79 -6.12 8.91
N HIS A 118 1.45 -5.38 7.87
CA HIS A 118 0.33 -5.70 6.98
C HIS A 118 0.49 -7.07 6.32
N LEU A 119 1.68 -7.38 5.82
CA LEU A 119 2.00 -8.70 5.26
C LEU A 119 1.75 -9.83 6.24
N ARG A 120 2.11 -9.66 7.51
CA ARG A 120 1.85 -10.66 8.56
C ARG A 120 0.35 -10.87 8.78
N GLU A 121 -0.41 -9.80 8.85
CA GLU A 121 -1.86 -9.88 9.07
C GLU A 121 -2.58 -10.52 7.87
N LEU A 122 -2.19 -10.16 6.65
CA LEU A 122 -2.69 -10.80 5.45
C LEU A 122 -2.33 -12.28 5.40
N GLY A 123 -1.11 -12.64 5.78
CA GLY A 123 -0.65 -14.02 5.85
C GLY A 123 -1.46 -14.85 6.84
N LYS A 124 -1.75 -14.33 8.03
CA LYS A 124 -2.62 -14.99 9.02
C LYS A 124 -4.03 -15.21 8.49
N SER A 125 -4.59 -14.22 7.82
CA SER A 125 -5.93 -14.32 7.23
C SER A 125 -5.96 -15.39 6.13
N LEU A 126 -4.92 -15.46 5.31
CA LEU A 126 -4.80 -16.47 4.26
C LEU A 126 -4.69 -17.89 4.84
N GLU A 127 -3.88 -18.08 5.86
CA GLU A 127 -3.76 -19.35 6.57
C GLU A 127 -5.10 -19.81 7.13
N LYS A 128 -5.83 -18.91 7.77
CA LYS A 128 -7.15 -19.17 8.33
C LYS A 128 -8.16 -19.63 7.25
N ILE A 129 -8.18 -18.96 6.11
CA ILE A 129 -9.07 -19.29 4.99
C ILE A 129 -8.72 -20.64 4.39
N ARG A 130 -7.44 -20.96 4.27
CA ARG A 130 -6.96 -22.22 3.73
C ARG A 130 -7.01 -23.38 4.73
N GLY A 131 -7.38 -23.11 5.96
CA GLY A 131 -7.45 -24.12 7.03
C GLY A 131 -6.09 -24.61 7.53
N LEU A 132 -5.08 -23.77 7.37
CA LEU A 132 -3.71 -24.10 7.81
C LEU A 132 -3.45 -23.71 9.27
#